data_d215a95caa52941ca22fa90ce390efc4
#
_entry.id   d215a95caa52941ca22fa90ce390efc4
#
_cell.length_a   1.000
_cell.length_b   1.000
_cell.length_c   1.000
_cell.angle_alpha   90.00
_cell.angle_beta   90.00
_cell.angle_gamma   90.00
#
_symmetry.space_group_name_H-M   'P 1'
#
loop_
_entity.id
_entity.type
_entity.pdbx_description
1 polymer ?
#
loop_
_entity_poly.entity_id
_entity_poly.type
_entity_poly.pdbx_seq_one_letter_code
_entity_poly.pdbx_strand_id
1 'polypeptide(L)'
;MVQAYGQDLLRAVRRLFGVIHQQEQLSPAQFQHQLHNQRRAIVRVATQTEYLSPIEWVRRSLPEYRMIETMADRFRRYGEQYFTFITTPGVDPTNNSAEQAMRFVVIDRRVTQGTRGDQGQRYCERMWTVIGTCALQGRSVFQYLVQALTALFHGQPAPSLLPSDSS
;
A
#
# COMPACT_ATOMS: atom_id res chain seq x y z
N MET A 1 -24.30 -13.96 -4.92
CA MET A 1 -24.24 -12.57 -5.39
C MET A 1 -22.92 -11.91 -5.02
N VAL A 2 -22.52 -11.84 -3.75
CA VAL A 2 -21.19 -11.29 -3.34
C VAL A 2 -20.03 -12.02 -3.99
N GLN A 3 -20.08 -13.33 -4.11
CA GLN A 3 -19.05 -14.09 -4.83
C GLN A 3 -18.94 -13.69 -6.30
N ALA A 4 -20.06 -13.47 -6.99
CA ALA A 4 -20.06 -13.01 -8.38
C ALA A 4 -19.44 -11.62 -8.50
N TYR A 5 -19.84 -10.67 -7.66
CA TYR A 5 -19.25 -9.33 -7.59
C TYR A 5 -17.73 -9.40 -7.35
N GLY A 6 -17.29 -10.16 -6.34
CA GLY A 6 -15.88 -10.33 -6.03
C GLY A 6 -15.08 -10.95 -7.16
N GLN A 7 -15.64 -11.97 -7.82
CA GLN A 7 -15.00 -12.64 -8.97
C GLN A 7 -14.88 -11.69 -10.17
N ASP A 8 -15.91 -10.88 -10.44
CA ASP A 8 -15.89 -9.93 -11.56
C ASP A 8 -14.89 -8.81 -11.31
N LEU A 9 -14.82 -8.30 -10.08
CA LEU A 9 -13.83 -7.30 -9.68
C LEU A 9 -12.40 -7.86 -9.78
N LEU A 10 -12.16 -9.05 -9.24
CA LEU A 10 -10.85 -9.72 -9.35
C LEU A 10 -10.45 -9.98 -10.80
N ARG A 11 -11.40 -10.35 -11.66
CA ARG A 11 -11.16 -10.58 -13.09
C ARG A 11 -10.75 -9.28 -13.79
N ALA A 12 -11.40 -8.17 -13.44
CA ALA A 12 -11.05 -6.84 -13.97
C ALA A 12 -9.65 -6.40 -13.50
N VAL A 13 -9.32 -6.61 -12.22
CA VAL A 13 -7.98 -6.31 -11.67
C VAL A 13 -6.90 -7.18 -12.32
N ARG A 14 -7.13 -8.48 -12.50
CA ARG A 14 -6.16 -9.36 -13.20
C ARG A 14 -5.87 -8.91 -14.63
N ARG A 15 -6.87 -8.39 -15.34
CA ARG A 15 -6.66 -7.82 -16.69
C ARG A 15 -5.78 -6.58 -16.64
N LEU A 16 -5.94 -5.71 -15.63
CA LEU A 16 -5.07 -4.55 -15.43
C LEU A 16 -3.61 -4.98 -15.24
N PHE A 17 -3.35 -5.96 -14.36
CA PHE A 17 -2.00 -6.49 -14.16
C PHE A 17 -1.46 -7.18 -15.42
N GLY A 18 -2.31 -7.83 -16.20
CA GLY A 18 -1.91 -8.37 -17.52
C GLY A 18 -1.38 -7.28 -18.46
N VAL A 19 -2.02 -6.11 -18.50
CA VAL A 19 -1.53 -4.96 -19.27
C VAL A 19 -0.20 -4.44 -18.72
N ILE A 20 -0.06 -4.34 -17.39
CA ILE A 20 1.18 -3.89 -16.74
C ILE A 20 2.36 -4.81 -17.12
N HIS A 21 2.16 -6.13 -17.08
CA HIS A 21 3.20 -7.10 -17.45
C HIS A 21 3.58 -7.07 -18.93
N GLN A 22 2.73 -6.51 -19.79
CA GLN A 22 3.00 -6.37 -21.23
C GLN A 22 3.57 -4.99 -21.59
N GLN A 23 3.97 -4.18 -20.61
CA GLN A 23 4.46 -2.81 -20.82
C GLN A 23 5.57 -2.74 -21.86
N GLU A 24 6.55 -3.65 -21.82
CA GLU A 24 7.69 -3.66 -22.74
C GLU A 24 7.31 -4.04 -24.19
N GLN A 25 6.15 -4.65 -24.39
CA GLN A 25 5.67 -5.13 -25.68
C GLN A 25 4.76 -4.09 -26.38
N LEU A 26 4.37 -3.04 -25.67
CA LEU A 26 3.43 -2.04 -26.13
C LEU A 26 4.13 -0.69 -26.36
N SER A 27 3.67 0.07 -27.36
CA SER A 27 4.09 1.46 -27.45
C SER A 27 3.56 2.26 -26.25
N PRO A 28 4.23 3.36 -25.83
CA PRO A 28 3.78 4.17 -24.70
C PRO A 28 2.31 4.63 -24.79
N ALA A 29 1.89 5.02 -26.01
CA ALA A 29 0.51 5.45 -26.25
C ALA A 29 -0.49 4.30 -26.10
N GLN A 30 -0.17 3.12 -26.64
CA GLN A 30 -1.01 1.93 -26.50
C GLN A 30 -1.09 1.47 -25.06
N PHE A 31 0.02 1.48 -24.33
CA PHE A 31 0.06 1.12 -22.93
C PHE A 31 -0.84 2.03 -22.09
N GLN A 32 -0.68 3.35 -22.23
CA GLN A 32 -1.53 4.32 -21.53
C GLN A 32 -3.01 4.16 -21.88
N HIS A 33 -3.33 3.98 -23.15
CA HIS A 33 -4.71 3.74 -23.58
C HIS A 33 -5.32 2.50 -22.93
N GLN A 34 -4.58 1.39 -22.90
CA GLN A 34 -5.03 0.15 -22.27
C GLN A 34 -5.20 0.30 -20.75
N LEU A 35 -4.27 0.96 -20.05
CA LEU A 35 -4.40 1.22 -18.61
C LEU A 35 -5.67 2.01 -18.29
N HIS A 36 -5.95 3.07 -19.04
CA HIS A 36 -7.17 3.86 -18.88
C HIS A 36 -8.45 3.06 -19.16
N ASN A 37 -8.40 2.15 -20.14
CA ASN A 37 -9.54 1.25 -20.42
C ASN A 37 -9.79 0.28 -19.27
N GLN A 38 -8.74 -0.34 -18.71
CA GLN A 38 -8.85 -1.24 -17.58
C GLN A 38 -9.32 -0.50 -16.31
N ARG A 39 -8.82 0.70 -16.04
CA ARG A 39 -9.31 1.55 -14.96
C ARG A 39 -10.81 1.77 -15.07
N ARG A 40 -11.31 2.19 -16.24
CA ARG A 40 -12.74 2.40 -16.47
C ARG A 40 -13.55 1.12 -16.26
N ALA A 41 -13.03 -0.03 -16.70
CA ALA A 41 -13.67 -1.32 -16.50
C ALA A 41 -13.77 -1.68 -15.01
N ILE A 42 -12.69 -1.49 -14.24
CA ILE A 42 -12.67 -1.76 -12.79
C ILE A 42 -13.67 -0.86 -12.06
N VAL A 43 -13.63 0.45 -12.31
CA VAL A 43 -14.54 1.40 -11.67
C VAL A 43 -15.99 1.05 -12.00
N ARG A 44 -16.30 0.71 -13.25
CA ARG A 44 -17.65 0.29 -13.65
C ARG A 44 -18.10 -0.92 -12.86
N VAL A 45 -17.31 -1.99 -12.80
CA VAL A 45 -17.65 -3.21 -12.04
C VAL A 45 -17.81 -2.89 -10.55
N ALA A 46 -16.87 -2.13 -9.98
CA ALA A 46 -16.88 -1.78 -8.56
C ALA A 46 -18.11 -0.94 -8.15
N THR A 47 -18.62 -0.11 -9.06
CA THR A 47 -19.75 0.79 -8.78
C THR A 47 -21.10 0.31 -9.32
N GLN A 48 -21.14 -0.86 -9.97
CA GLN A 48 -22.38 -1.45 -10.49
C GLN A 48 -23.36 -1.73 -9.37
N THR A 49 -24.59 -1.24 -9.56
CA THR A 49 -25.71 -1.46 -8.63
C THR A 49 -26.47 -2.77 -8.89
N GLU A 50 -26.17 -3.46 -10.00
CA GLU A 50 -26.80 -4.73 -10.38
C GLU A 50 -26.61 -5.84 -9.35
N TYR A 51 -25.52 -5.78 -8.58
CA TYR A 51 -25.25 -6.69 -7.48
C TYR A 51 -25.98 -6.33 -6.18
N LEU A 52 -26.68 -5.21 -6.14
CA LEU A 52 -27.44 -4.77 -4.97
C LEU A 52 -28.92 -5.14 -5.14
N SER A 53 -29.54 -5.55 -4.05
CA SER A 53 -31.00 -5.72 -4.04
C SER A 53 -31.67 -4.37 -4.31
N PRO A 54 -32.74 -4.32 -5.12
CA PRO A 54 -33.52 -3.12 -5.29
C PRO A 54 -34.21 -2.65 -3.99
N ILE A 55 -34.33 -3.53 -3.02
CA ILE A 55 -35.02 -3.29 -1.75
C ILE A 55 -34.02 -2.74 -0.73
N GLU A 56 -34.18 -1.50 -0.31
CA GLU A 56 -33.22 -0.80 0.56
C GLU A 56 -33.03 -1.46 1.93
N TRP A 57 -34.11 -1.94 2.57
CA TRP A 57 -33.99 -2.59 3.86
C TRP A 57 -33.20 -3.91 3.79
N VAL A 58 -33.29 -4.65 2.67
CA VAL A 58 -32.51 -5.88 2.43
C VAL A 58 -31.02 -5.52 2.35
N ARG A 59 -30.68 -4.44 1.63
CA ARG A 59 -29.30 -3.96 1.54
C ARG A 59 -28.73 -3.61 2.90
N ARG A 60 -29.52 -2.94 3.73
CA ARG A 60 -29.10 -2.53 5.09
C ARG A 60 -29.01 -3.69 6.08
N SER A 61 -29.87 -4.69 5.93
CA SER A 61 -29.98 -5.81 6.90
C SER A 61 -28.97 -6.92 6.69
N LEU A 62 -28.51 -7.13 5.46
CA LEU A 62 -27.61 -8.23 5.14
C LEU A 62 -26.15 -7.75 5.04
N PRO A 63 -25.23 -8.31 5.84
CA PRO A 63 -23.82 -7.93 5.85
C PRO A 63 -23.17 -7.99 4.47
N GLU A 64 -23.59 -8.92 3.65
CA GLU A 64 -23.08 -9.15 2.29
C GLU A 64 -23.30 -7.94 1.38
N TYR A 65 -24.49 -7.36 1.39
CA TYR A 65 -24.78 -6.16 0.59
C TYR A 65 -24.03 -4.93 1.11
N ARG A 66 -23.86 -4.83 2.44
CA ARG A 66 -23.06 -3.76 3.04
C ARG A 66 -21.61 -3.79 2.58
N MET A 67 -21.03 -4.97 2.37
CA MET A 67 -19.67 -5.09 1.82
C MET A 67 -19.59 -4.53 0.39
N ILE A 68 -20.55 -4.86 -0.47
CA ILE A 68 -20.61 -4.36 -1.85
C ILE A 68 -20.79 -2.83 -1.85
N GLU A 69 -21.74 -2.30 -1.06
CA GLU A 69 -21.95 -0.85 -0.93
C GLU A 69 -20.68 -0.14 -0.43
N THR A 70 -20.07 -0.66 0.63
CA THR A 70 -18.83 -0.07 1.17
C THR A 70 -17.72 -0.04 0.13
N MET A 71 -17.56 -1.10 -0.66
CA MET A 71 -16.58 -1.15 -1.74
C MET A 71 -16.92 -0.15 -2.85
N ALA A 72 -18.18 -0.11 -3.29
CA ALA A 72 -18.64 0.84 -4.30
C ALA A 72 -18.42 2.29 -3.85
N ASP A 73 -18.73 2.61 -2.59
CA ASP A 73 -18.51 3.94 -2.03
C ASP A 73 -17.02 4.31 -1.95
N ARG A 74 -16.15 3.36 -1.60
CA ARG A 74 -14.70 3.58 -1.66
C ARG A 74 -14.24 3.92 -3.08
N PHE A 75 -14.71 3.19 -4.08
CA PHE A 75 -14.36 3.49 -5.48
C PHE A 75 -14.95 4.81 -5.96
N ARG A 76 -16.14 5.22 -5.50
CA ARG A 76 -16.71 6.54 -5.82
C ARG A 76 -15.90 7.68 -5.20
N ARG A 77 -15.47 7.52 -3.93
CA ARG A 77 -14.76 8.58 -3.19
C ARG A 77 -13.27 8.63 -3.50
N TYR A 78 -12.63 7.48 -3.66
CA TYR A 78 -11.18 7.35 -3.71
C TYR A 78 -10.69 6.65 -4.99
N GLY A 79 -11.55 6.46 -5.97
CA GLY A 79 -11.22 5.70 -7.18
C GLY A 79 -10.01 6.25 -7.93
N GLU A 80 -9.86 7.58 -7.96
CA GLU A 80 -8.69 8.21 -8.58
C GLU A 80 -7.38 7.83 -7.88
N GLN A 81 -7.40 7.76 -6.57
CA GLN A 81 -6.22 7.46 -5.75
C GLN A 81 -5.73 6.03 -5.94
N TYR A 82 -6.63 5.06 -6.19
CA TYR A 82 -6.24 3.67 -6.47
C TYR A 82 -5.46 3.52 -7.79
N PHE A 83 -5.53 4.49 -8.67
CA PHE A 83 -4.91 4.44 -9.99
C PHE A 83 -3.87 5.53 -10.22
N THR A 84 -3.33 6.13 -9.15
CA THR A 84 -2.30 7.18 -9.21
C THR A 84 -1.09 6.75 -10.05
N PHE A 85 -0.72 5.45 -10.00
CA PHE A 85 0.37 4.91 -10.80
C PHE A 85 0.18 5.01 -12.32
N ILE A 86 -1.07 5.17 -12.79
CA ILE A 86 -1.35 5.36 -14.24
C ILE A 86 -0.94 6.77 -14.70
N THR A 87 -1.08 7.76 -13.80
CA THR A 87 -0.87 9.18 -14.10
C THR A 87 0.44 9.73 -13.57
N THR A 88 1.06 9.03 -12.61
CA THR A 88 2.28 9.50 -11.94
C THR A 88 3.42 8.53 -12.18
N PRO A 89 4.43 8.91 -12.99
CA PRO A 89 5.61 8.07 -13.22
C PRO A 89 6.33 7.73 -11.91
N GLY A 90 6.84 6.50 -11.81
CA GLY A 90 7.60 6.03 -10.64
C GLY A 90 6.75 5.55 -9.47
N VAL A 91 5.42 5.63 -9.54
CA VAL A 91 4.53 5.03 -8.55
C VAL A 91 4.30 3.56 -8.89
N ASP A 92 4.66 2.67 -7.96
CA ASP A 92 4.43 1.22 -8.11
C ASP A 92 2.92 0.93 -8.06
N PRO A 93 2.36 0.13 -8.98
CA PRO A 93 0.97 -0.30 -8.95
C PRO A 93 0.63 -1.23 -7.78
N THR A 94 1.65 -1.72 -7.07
CA THR A 94 1.50 -2.61 -5.93
C THR A 94 1.94 -1.94 -4.64
N ASN A 95 1.43 -2.40 -3.52
CA ASN A 95 1.86 -1.96 -2.19
C ASN A 95 2.96 -2.86 -1.61
N ASN A 96 3.67 -3.62 -2.47
CA ASN A 96 4.63 -4.63 -2.02
C ASN A 96 5.76 -4.04 -1.18
N SER A 97 6.27 -2.86 -1.51
CA SER A 97 7.33 -2.20 -0.75
C SER A 97 6.88 -1.85 0.68
N ALA A 98 5.68 -1.30 0.83
CA ALA A 98 5.10 -0.99 2.14
C ALA A 98 4.76 -2.27 2.92
N GLU A 99 4.21 -3.29 2.25
CA GLU A 99 3.93 -4.59 2.89
C GLU A 99 5.22 -5.29 3.34
N GLN A 100 6.28 -5.26 2.55
CA GLN A 100 7.59 -5.79 2.93
C GLN A 100 8.17 -5.02 4.12
N ALA A 101 8.09 -3.70 4.13
CA ALA A 101 8.54 -2.88 5.24
C ALA A 101 7.77 -3.17 6.53
N MET A 102 6.45 -3.44 6.43
CA MET A 102 5.62 -3.77 7.59
C MET A 102 5.75 -5.21 8.06
N ARG A 103 6.22 -6.13 7.20
CA ARG A 103 6.30 -7.56 7.53
C ARG A 103 7.14 -7.84 8.76
N PHE A 104 8.33 -7.23 8.86
CA PHE A 104 9.20 -7.45 10.01
C PHE A 104 8.59 -6.89 11.31
N VAL A 105 7.88 -5.76 11.24
CA VAL A 105 7.18 -5.16 12.39
C VAL A 105 6.09 -6.11 12.91
N VAL A 106 5.34 -6.73 12.00
CA VAL A 106 4.29 -7.70 12.35
C VAL A 106 4.91 -8.95 12.97
N ILE A 107 6.02 -9.44 12.44
CA ILE A 107 6.75 -10.61 12.98
C ILE A 107 7.29 -10.27 14.36
N ASP A 108 7.97 -9.14 14.51
CA ASP A 108 8.52 -8.69 15.79
C ASP A 108 7.43 -8.60 16.86
N ARG A 109 6.30 -7.98 16.56
CA ARG A 109 5.15 -7.93 17.49
C ARG A 109 4.60 -9.30 17.87
N ARG A 110 4.63 -10.28 16.96
CA ARG A 110 4.19 -11.65 17.26
C ARG A 110 5.18 -12.39 18.15
N VAL A 111 6.48 -12.19 17.94
CA VAL A 111 7.54 -12.85 18.72
C VAL A 111 7.68 -12.23 20.10
N THR A 112 7.68 -10.90 20.19
CA THR A 112 7.86 -10.17 21.45
C THR A 112 6.56 -9.94 22.23
N GLN A 113 5.41 -10.35 21.68
CA GLN A 113 4.06 -10.06 22.21
C GLN A 113 3.77 -8.55 22.33
N GLY A 114 4.53 -7.73 21.62
CA GLY A 114 4.45 -6.28 21.64
C GLY A 114 5.04 -5.63 22.88
N THR A 115 4.96 -4.32 22.93
CA THR A 115 5.44 -3.52 24.05
C THR A 115 4.29 -3.03 24.90
N ARG A 116 4.50 -2.97 26.21
CA ARG A 116 3.56 -2.39 27.17
C ARG A 116 4.10 -1.04 27.63
N GLY A 117 3.32 0.03 27.43
CA GLY A 117 3.65 1.39 27.85
C GLY A 117 4.31 2.25 26.76
N ASP A 118 4.15 3.56 26.93
CA ASP A 118 4.51 4.58 25.93
C ASP A 118 6.01 4.61 25.59
N GLN A 119 6.87 4.39 26.57
CA GLN A 119 8.32 4.37 26.34
C GLN A 119 8.74 3.21 25.43
N GLY A 120 8.19 2.02 25.68
CA GLY A 120 8.45 0.85 24.85
C GLY A 120 7.93 1.03 23.41
N GLN A 121 6.75 1.61 23.25
CA GLN A 121 6.19 1.92 21.94
C GLN A 121 7.09 2.89 21.17
N ARG A 122 7.50 4.00 21.79
CA ARG A 122 8.41 4.98 21.16
C ARG A 122 9.77 4.38 20.81
N TYR A 123 10.30 3.49 21.65
CA TYR A 123 11.53 2.76 21.35
C TYR A 123 11.36 1.91 20.09
N CYS A 124 10.30 1.11 20.01
CA CYS A 124 10.04 0.26 18.85
C CYS A 124 9.85 1.09 17.57
N GLU A 125 9.06 2.16 17.61
CA GLU A 125 8.85 3.05 16.47
C GLU A 125 10.17 3.62 15.94
N ARG A 126 11.03 4.09 16.84
CA ARG A 126 12.35 4.63 16.48
C ARG A 126 13.27 3.55 15.92
N MET A 127 13.33 2.38 16.56
CA MET A 127 14.18 1.28 16.11
C MET A 127 13.73 0.74 14.75
N TRP A 128 12.43 0.59 14.53
CA TRP A 128 11.90 0.15 13.24
C TRP A 128 12.19 1.18 12.15
N THR A 129 12.11 2.47 12.47
CA THR A 129 12.49 3.54 11.54
C THR A 129 13.98 3.44 11.18
N VAL A 130 14.87 3.29 12.16
CA VAL A 130 16.31 3.16 11.93
C VAL A 130 16.61 1.92 11.08
N ILE A 131 16.06 0.75 11.45
CA ILE A 131 16.29 -0.51 10.75
C ILE A 131 15.80 -0.40 9.30
N GLY A 132 14.56 0.05 9.09
CA GLY A 132 13.98 0.17 7.76
C GLY A 132 14.72 1.16 6.88
N THR A 133 15.08 2.34 7.42
CA THR A 133 15.79 3.37 6.66
C THR A 133 17.21 2.93 6.31
N CYS A 134 17.94 2.35 7.25
CA CYS A 134 19.27 1.81 6.98
C CYS A 134 19.24 0.70 5.93
N ALA A 135 18.26 -0.21 6.00
CA ALA A 135 18.10 -1.28 5.02
C ALA A 135 17.84 -0.73 3.61
N LEU A 136 16.96 0.26 3.46
CA LEU A 136 16.68 0.90 2.17
C LEU A 136 17.89 1.63 1.59
N GLN A 137 18.77 2.13 2.44
CA GLN A 137 19.99 2.84 2.04
C GLN A 137 21.24 1.93 1.92
N GLY A 138 21.12 0.63 2.17
CA GLY A 138 22.27 -0.28 2.21
C GLY A 138 23.27 0.02 3.35
N ARG A 139 22.84 0.72 4.40
CA ARG A 139 23.66 1.09 5.56
C ARG A 139 23.58 0.04 6.65
N SER A 140 24.71 -0.16 7.36
CA SER A 140 24.71 -1.01 8.55
C SER A 140 24.01 -0.35 9.72
N VAL A 141 22.93 -0.98 10.22
CA VAL A 141 22.19 -0.54 11.42
C VAL A 141 23.13 -0.46 12.64
N PHE A 142 23.98 -1.47 12.81
CA PHE A 142 24.91 -1.52 13.93
C PHE A 142 25.88 -0.34 13.92
N GLN A 143 26.49 -0.06 12.77
CA GLN A 143 27.40 1.10 12.64
C GLN A 143 26.70 2.42 12.90
N TYR A 144 25.47 2.59 12.38
CA TYR A 144 24.68 3.78 12.67
C TYR A 144 24.41 3.96 14.16
N LEU A 145 24.01 2.90 14.87
CA LEU A 145 23.74 2.95 16.30
C LEU A 145 24.99 3.26 17.11
N VAL A 146 26.14 2.67 16.75
CA VAL A 146 27.43 2.99 17.40
C VAL A 146 27.77 4.47 17.21
N GLN A 147 27.64 5.00 15.99
CA GLN A 147 27.91 6.42 15.71
C GLN A 147 26.97 7.34 16.48
N ALA A 148 25.66 6.99 16.53
CA ALA A 148 24.66 7.77 17.25
C ALA A 148 24.93 7.81 18.77
N LEU A 149 25.30 6.67 19.35
CA LEU A 149 25.69 6.60 20.77
C LEU A 149 27.00 7.35 21.05
N THR A 150 27.98 7.22 20.18
CA THR A 150 29.24 7.98 20.30
C THR A 150 29.00 9.48 20.26
N ALA A 151 28.17 9.95 19.31
CA ALA A 151 27.79 11.36 19.24
C ALA A 151 27.08 11.82 20.52
N LEU A 152 26.17 11.02 21.04
CA LEU A 152 25.46 11.33 22.30
C LEU A 152 26.43 11.51 23.48
N PHE A 153 27.41 10.61 23.63
CA PHE A 153 28.43 10.70 24.71
C PHE A 153 29.36 11.90 24.58
N HIS A 154 29.53 12.41 23.37
CA HIS A 154 30.29 13.64 23.11
C HIS A 154 29.44 14.90 23.05
N GLY A 155 28.14 14.83 23.38
CA GLY A 155 27.24 15.98 23.32
C GLY A 155 26.96 16.49 21.91
N GLN A 156 27.18 15.66 20.90
CA GLN A 156 26.96 15.98 19.48
C GLN A 156 25.63 15.46 18.98
N PRO A 157 25.06 16.04 17.93
CA PRO A 157 23.85 15.54 17.32
C PRO A 157 24.08 14.16 16.67
N ALA A 158 23.07 13.28 16.73
CA ALA A 158 23.14 11.99 16.07
C ALA A 158 23.29 12.13 14.54
N PRO A 159 23.93 11.18 13.87
CA PRO A 159 24.03 11.17 12.41
C PRO A 159 22.67 11.21 11.73
N SER A 160 22.56 11.91 10.60
CA SER A 160 21.33 11.96 9.83
C SER A 160 20.95 10.58 9.26
N LEU A 161 19.67 10.24 9.35
CA LEU A 161 19.09 9.11 8.61
C LEU A 161 18.69 9.51 7.18
N LEU A 162 18.57 10.82 6.89
CA LEU A 162 18.30 11.27 5.54
C LEU A 162 19.51 11.03 4.65
N PRO A 163 19.31 10.69 3.36
CA PRO A 163 20.41 10.65 2.42
C PRO A 163 21.13 12.00 2.45
N SER A 164 22.47 11.98 2.47
CA SER A 164 23.22 13.20 2.15
C SER A 164 22.90 13.55 0.71
N ASP A 165 22.42 14.77 0.46
CA ASP A 165 22.32 15.31 -0.90
C ASP A 165 23.70 15.18 -1.54
N SER A 166 23.85 14.11 -2.30
CA SER A 166 25.01 13.95 -3.17
C SER A 166 24.80 14.91 -4.34
N SER A 167 25.47 16.06 -4.22
CA SER A 167 25.68 17.03 -5.29
C SER A 167 26.24 16.35 -6.53
#